data_eba366e9d92524cbee2391a27c82aeff
#
_entry.id   eba366e9d92524cbee2391a27c82aeff
#
_cell.length_a   1.000
_cell.length_b   1.000
_cell.length_c   1.000
_cell.angle_alpha   90.00
_cell.angle_beta   90.00
_cell.angle_gamma   90.00
#
_symmetry.space_group_name_H-M   'P 1'
#
loop_
_entity.id
_entity.type
_entity.pdbx_description
1 polymer ?
#
loop_
_entity_poly.entity_id
_entity_poly.type
_entity_poly.pdbx_seq_one_letter_code
_entity_poly.pdbx_strand_id
1 'polypeptide(L)'
;MRVVMVSPYDLARPGGVQGQVAGLARSLRRLGHEVAVLAPGERAADGAGGFDGTHVVGRSVGLRANGSVAPVSLSPVAAVRVARFARRHAPDVVHLHEPMAPVAGYGCLLTRPAPLVGTYHRSGDSRWYGALRPLAGWANRRLDARCCVSEAARQTAEAAMGGTYEVLFNGVEVTRFAAADPWPTDRPTVLFLGRHEARKGLGVLLEAFASVPGPAVLWVAGDGPESPALRRRFPPSERVRWLGLLGDEEVASRLAGADVLCAPSLGGESFGMVLVEAMAAGCTVVASDIDGYRAAASGHALLVPPGDPAALARALAEAVAEAAAGTGRAAPAPRRAALAHAEGWSMDRLAERYLDVYRRVAGGRRASAAPGGSPSAG
;
A
#
# COMPACT_ATOMS: atom_id res chain seq x y z
N MET A 1 -15.12 2.05 18.76
CA MET A 1 -14.74 3.48 18.50
C MET A 1 -15.36 3.93 17.19
N ARG A 2 -15.66 5.22 17.07
CA ARG A 2 -16.03 5.87 15.81
C ARG A 2 -14.80 6.53 15.22
N VAL A 3 -14.40 6.13 14.01
CA VAL A 3 -13.21 6.62 13.31
C VAL A 3 -13.63 7.27 12.00
N VAL A 4 -13.14 8.47 11.74
CA VAL A 4 -13.24 9.11 10.44
C VAL A 4 -11.87 9.06 9.77
N MET A 5 -11.76 8.33 8.66
CA MET A 5 -10.54 8.25 7.85
C MET A 5 -10.65 9.19 6.66
N VAL A 6 -9.60 9.94 6.38
CA VAL A 6 -9.53 10.86 5.24
C VAL A 6 -8.41 10.42 4.31
N SER A 7 -8.80 10.00 3.10
CA SER A 7 -7.87 9.77 2.00
C SER A 7 -7.72 11.05 1.18
N PRO A 8 -6.50 11.47 0.82
CA PRO A 8 -6.33 12.55 -0.13
C PRO A 8 -6.55 12.11 -1.58
N TYR A 9 -6.56 10.79 -1.81
CA TYR A 9 -6.63 10.18 -3.14
C TYR A 9 -8.00 9.55 -3.39
N ASP A 10 -8.40 9.55 -4.66
CA ASP A 10 -9.58 8.86 -5.16
C ASP A 10 -9.43 7.34 -4.98
N LEU A 11 -10.29 6.74 -4.18
CA LEU A 11 -10.25 5.30 -3.86
C LEU A 11 -10.77 4.40 -4.98
N ALA A 12 -11.44 4.95 -5.98
CA ALA A 12 -11.85 4.20 -7.17
C ALA A 12 -10.68 3.92 -8.12
N ARG A 13 -9.53 4.57 -7.89
CA ARG A 13 -8.32 4.36 -8.69
C ARG A 13 -7.32 3.48 -7.94
N PRO A 14 -6.79 2.41 -8.56
CA PRO A 14 -5.80 1.55 -7.92
C PRO A 14 -4.55 2.32 -7.49
N GLY A 15 -4.04 2.01 -6.30
CA GLY A 15 -2.81 2.59 -5.76
C GLY A 15 -2.49 2.10 -4.35
N GLY A 16 -1.21 2.14 -3.98
CA GLY A 16 -0.75 1.62 -2.70
C GLY A 16 -1.41 2.28 -1.49
N VAL A 17 -1.51 3.61 -1.47
CA VAL A 17 -2.16 4.34 -0.36
C VAL A 17 -3.66 4.04 -0.32
N GLN A 18 -4.31 3.99 -1.49
CA GLN A 18 -5.73 3.67 -1.60
C GLN A 18 -6.03 2.29 -1.03
N GLY A 19 -5.25 1.28 -1.40
CA GLY A 19 -5.35 -0.08 -0.85
C GLY A 19 -5.14 -0.12 0.67
N GLN A 20 -4.19 0.67 1.20
CA GLN A 20 -3.97 0.76 2.65
C GLN A 20 -5.16 1.39 3.38
N VAL A 21 -5.73 2.48 2.87
CA VAL A 21 -6.92 3.12 3.46
C VAL A 21 -8.10 2.17 3.45
N ALA A 22 -8.37 1.55 2.30
CA ALA A 22 -9.48 0.62 2.11
C ALA A 22 -9.35 -0.62 3.01
N GLY A 23 -8.19 -1.26 3.00
CA GLY A 23 -7.90 -2.45 3.81
C GLY A 23 -8.00 -2.16 5.31
N LEU A 24 -7.39 -1.06 5.78
CA LEU A 24 -7.47 -0.66 7.18
C LEU A 24 -8.92 -0.37 7.62
N ALA A 25 -9.71 0.30 6.78
CA ALA A 25 -11.11 0.55 7.07
C ALA A 25 -11.92 -0.75 7.18
N ARG A 26 -11.70 -1.71 6.27
CA ARG A 26 -12.34 -3.04 6.34
C ARG A 26 -11.96 -3.80 7.60
N SER A 27 -10.66 -3.83 7.95
CA SER A 27 -10.18 -4.52 9.16
C SER A 27 -10.74 -3.91 10.43
N LEU A 28 -10.74 -2.59 10.56
CA LEU A 28 -11.33 -1.92 11.72
C LEU A 28 -12.84 -2.20 11.85
N ARG A 29 -13.57 -2.28 10.73
CA ARG A 29 -15.01 -2.66 10.75
C ARG A 29 -15.20 -4.11 11.17
N ARG A 30 -14.36 -5.06 10.71
CA ARG A 30 -14.38 -6.45 11.17
C ARG A 30 -14.12 -6.56 12.68
N LEU A 31 -13.27 -5.70 13.22
CA LEU A 31 -12.99 -5.60 14.66
C LEU A 31 -14.11 -4.89 15.46
N GLY A 32 -15.25 -4.61 14.84
CA GLY A 32 -16.42 -4.03 15.50
C GLY A 32 -16.37 -2.51 15.70
N HIS A 33 -15.57 -1.79 14.91
CA HIS A 33 -15.49 -0.32 14.95
C HIS A 33 -16.31 0.33 13.84
N GLU A 34 -16.92 1.48 14.16
CA GLU A 34 -17.62 2.30 13.17
C GLU A 34 -16.60 3.15 12.41
N VAL A 35 -16.47 2.94 11.09
CA VAL A 35 -15.48 3.64 10.27
C VAL A 35 -16.16 4.28 9.08
N ALA A 36 -16.07 5.61 8.99
CA ALA A 36 -16.44 6.39 7.81
C ALA A 36 -15.18 6.79 7.05
N VAL A 37 -15.16 6.56 5.74
CA VAL A 37 -14.04 6.93 4.86
C VAL A 37 -14.45 8.11 3.99
N LEU A 38 -13.65 9.16 3.96
CA LEU A 38 -13.83 10.36 3.15
C LEU A 38 -12.73 10.41 2.09
N ALA A 39 -13.10 10.54 0.82
CA ALA A 39 -12.14 10.63 -0.29
C ALA A 39 -12.66 11.55 -1.41
N PRO A 40 -11.77 12.13 -2.22
CA PRO A 40 -12.17 12.68 -3.51
C PRO A 40 -12.61 11.56 -4.46
N GLY A 41 -13.39 11.91 -5.49
CA GLY A 41 -13.86 10.96 -6.50
C GLY A 41 -14.97 11.54 -7.33
N GLU A 42 -15.44 10.75 -8.28
CA GLU A 42 -16.68 11.02 -9.01
C GLU A 42 -17.84 10.36 -8.26
N ARG A 43 -18.94 11.07 -8.07
CA ARG A 43 -20.17 10.46 -7.57
C ARG A 43 -20.69 9.52 -8.66
N ALA A 44 -20.83 8.25 -8.34
CA ALA A 44 -21.64 7.37 -9.16
C ALA A 44 -23.08 7.89 -9.20
N ALA A 45 -23.78 7.68 -10.31
CA ALA A 45 -25.16 8.16 -10.50
C ALA A 45 -26.14 7.60 -9.45
N ASP A 46 -25.78 6.48 -8.82
CA ASP A 46 -26.51 5.78 -7.76
C ASP A 46 -26.09 6.20 -6.33
N GLY A 47 -25.17 7.14 -6.19
CA GLY A 47 -24.68 7.62 -4.90
C GLY A 47 -23.61 6.72 -4.23
N ALA A 48 -23.32 5.56 -4.78
CA ALA A 48 -22.24 4.69 -4.33
C ALA A 48 -20.90 5.20 -4.89
N GLY A 49 -19.97 5.57 -4.03
CA GLY A 49 -18.57 5.77 -4.40
C GLY A 49 -17.90 4.42 -4.64
N GLY A 50 -16.87 4.34 -5.48
CA GLY A 50 -16.19 3.13 -5.90
C GLY A 50 -15.50 2.29 -4.82
N PHE A 51 -15.77 2.52 -3.55
CA PHE A 51 -15.38 1.71 -2.40
C PHE A 51 -16.54 1.74 -1.40
N ASP A 52 -16.95 0.57 -0.92
CA ASP A 52 -18.08 0.41 -0.02
C ASP A 52 -17.98 1.32 1.23
N GLY A 53 -18.99 2.19 1.41
CA GLY A 53 -19.05 3.14 2.51
C GLY A 53 -18.14 4.37 2.37
N THR A 54 -17.64 4.71 1.17
CA THR A 54 -16.86 5.94 0.94
C THR A 54 -17.77 7.14 0.71
N HIS A 55 -17.56 8.20 1.48
CA HIS A 55 -18.22 9.49 1.28
C HIS A 55 -17.37 10.38 0.35
N VAL A 56 -17.87 10.64 -0.85
CA VAL A 56 -17.18 11.49 -1.83
C VAL A 56 -17.30 12.96 -1.42
N VAL A 57 -16.15 13.61 -1.17
CA VAL A 57 -16.08 14.99 -0.67
C VAL A 57 -15.83 16.05 -1.75
N GLY A 58 -15.36 15.64 -2.94
CA GLY A 58 -15.08 16.54 -4.06
C GLY A 58 -14.59 15.77 -5.27
N ARG A 59 -14.55 16.43 -6.45
CA ARG A 59 -14.04 15.83 -7.69
C ARG A 59 -12.54 15.59 -7.57
N SER A 60 -12.06 14.49 -8.14
CA SER A 60 -10.63 14.20 -8.27
C SER A 60 -10.08 14.78 -9.57
N VAL A 61 -8.85 15.30 -9.50
CA VAL A 61 -8.06 15.77 -10.64
C VAL A 61 -6.67 15.11 -10.57
N GLY A 62 -6.12 14.72 -11.71
CA GLY A 62 -4.81 14.12 -11.79
C GLY A 62 -3.70 15.16 -11.59
N LEU A 63 -2.98 15.12 -10.47
CA LEU A 63 -1.79 15.92 -10.23
C LEU A 63 -0.53 15.10 -10.53
N ARG A 64 0.29 15.56 -11.45
CA ARG A 64 1.58 14.91 -11.72
C ARG A 64 2.55 15.18 -10.56
N ALA A 65 3.00 14.10 -9.90
CA ALA A 65 3.98 14.18 -8.84
C ALA A 65 4.92 12.96 -8.90
N ASN A 66 6.22 13.18 -8.85
CA ASN A 66 7.26 12.13 -8.77
C ASN A 66 7.13 11.01 -9.82
N GLY A 67 6.88 11.37 -11.07
CA GLY A 67 6.73 10.38 -12.16
C GLY A 67 5.42 9.62 -12.17
N SER A 68 4.47 9.93 -11.27
CA SER A 68 3.13 9.35 -11.25
C SER A 68 2.03 10.42 -11.24
N VAL A 69 0.78 10.00 -11.51
CA VAL A 69 -0.40 10.87 -11.44
C VAL A 69 -1.17 10.55 -10.17
N ALA A 70 -1.21 11.51 -9.24
CA ALA A 70 -1.97 11.40 -8.00
C ALA A 70 -3.39 11.95 -8.20
N PRO A 71 -4.46 11.16 -8.02
CA PRO A 71 -5.84 11.62 -8.16
C PRO A 71 -6.30 12.31 -6.87
N VAL A 72 -6.10 13.63 -6.79
CA VAL A 72 -6.40 14.45 -5.60
C VAL A 72 -7.54 15.43 -5.85
N SER A 73 -8.14 15.97 -4.79
CA SER A 73 -9.02 17.14 -4.91
C SER A 73 -8.26 18.42 -4.60
N LEU A 74 -8.39 19.42 -5.47
CA LEU A 74 -7.85 20.77 -5.26
C LEU A 74 -8.92 21.77 -4.82
N SER A 75 -10.16 21.32 -4.62
CA SER A 75 -11.27 22.21 -4.25
C SER A 75 -11.29 22.52 -2.75
N PRO A 76 -11.22 23.78 -2.32
CA PRO A 76 -11.38 24.16 -0.91
C PRO A 76 -12.70 23.67 -0.30
N VAL A 77 -13.74 23.48 -1.12
CA VAL A 77 -15.03 22.93 -0.69
C VAL A 77 -14.86 21.50 -0.13
N ALA A 78 -13.90 20.73 -0.64
CA ALA A 78 -13.62 19.39 -0.10
C ALA A 78 -13.17 19.47 1.36
N ALA A 79 -12.26 20.40 1.73
CA ALA A 79 -11.84 20.60 3.11
C ALA A 79 -13.00 20.99 4.04
N VAL A 80 -13.89 21.87 3.57
CA VAL A 80 -15.09 22.28 4.32
C VAL A 80 -16.03 21.10 4.53
N ARG A 81 -16.26 20.28 3.48
CA ARG A 81 -17.11 19.08 3.59
C ARG A 81 -16.55 18.06 4.56
N VAL A 82 -15.24 17.80 4.49
CA VAL A 82 -14.54 16.90 5.44
C VAL A 82 -14.71 17.38 6.88
N ALA A 83 -14.42 18.66 7.14
CA ALA A 83 -14.56 19.24 8.49
C ALA A 83 -16.01 19.18 9.01
N ARG A 84 -16.98 19.49 8.14
CA ARG A 84 -18.41 19.47 8.49
C ARG A 84 -18.90 18.05 8.76
N PHE A 85 -18.44 17.07 7.95
CA PHE A 85 -18.75 15.66 8.17
C PHE A 85 -18.18 15.19 9.51
N ALA A 86 -16.89 15.41 9.77
CA ALA A 86 -16.25 15.00 10.99
C ALA A 86 -16.92 15.63 12.25
N ARG A 87 -17.31 16.92 12.19
CA ARG A 87 -18.06 17.54 13.29
C ARG A 87 -19.41 16.90 13.55
N ARG A 88 -20.16 16.53 12.49
CA ARG A 88 -21.49 15.91 12.62
C ARG A 88 -21.43 14.49 13.12
N HIS A 89 -20.41 13.74 12.68
CA HIS A 89 -20.19 12.34 13.08
C HIS A 89 -19.64 12.21 14.50
N ALA A 90 -19.12 13.28 15.09
CA ALA A 90 -18.50 13.31 16.42
C ALA A 90 -17.62 12.07 16.66
N PRO A 91 -16.56 11.84 15.83
CA PRO A 91 -15.73 10.66 15.95
C PRO A 91 -14.85 10.71 17.20
N ASP A 92 -14.43 9.54 17.68
CA ASP A 92 -13.41 9.45 18.73
C ASP A 92 -12.03 9.87 18.22
N VAL A 93 -11.76 9.65 16.90
CA VAL A 93 -10.50 9.99 16.23
C VAL A 93 -10.74 10.32 14.75
N VAL A 94 -10.00 11.27 14.21
CA VAL A 94 -9.86 11.49 12.77
C VAL A 94 -8.48 11.05 12.34
N HIS A 95 -8.40 10.14 11.37
CA HIS A 95 -7.15 9.64 10.79
C HIS A 95 -6.94 10.22 9.39
N LEU A 96 -5.88 11.02 9.22
CA LEU A 96 -5.50 11.66 7.96
C LEU A 96 -4.38 10.86 7.29
N HIS A 97 -4.63 10.28 6.11
CA HIS A 97 -3.56 9.71 5.29
C HIS A 97 -2.93 10.81 4.44
N GLU A 98 -1.60 10.85 4.38
CA GLU A 98 -0.83 11.91 3.73
C GLU A 98 -1.34 13.31 4.12
N PRO A 99 -1.21 13.71 5.40
CA PRO A 99 -1.80 14.96 5.90
C PRO A 99 -1.28 16.22 5.20
N MET A 100 -0.15 16.11 4.48
CA MET A 100 0.41 17.20 3.66
C MET A 100 -0.11 17.23 2.23
N ALA A 101 -0.88 16.23 1.81
CA ALA A 101 -1.50 16.25 0.49
C ALA A 101 -2.53 17.38 0.37
N PRO A 102 -2.69 17.98 -0.82
CA PRO A 102 -3.54 19.17 -0.97
C PRO A 102 -4.98 18.97 -0.49
N VAL A 103 -5.47 19.93 0.25
CA VAL A 103 -6.85 20.29 0.55
C VAL A 103 -7.64 19.36 1.47
N ALA A 104 -7.81 18.06 1.17
CA ALA A 104 -8.83 17.23 1.85
C ALA A 104 -8.65 17.20 3.39
N GLY A 105 -7.44 16.99 3.89
CA GLY A 105 -7.13 16.91 5.32
C GLY A 105 -7.14 18.27 6.07
N TYR A 106 -6.94 19.38 5.35
CA TYR A 106 -6.74 20.70 5.99
C TYR A 106 -7.96 21.19 6.78
N GLY A 107 -9.16 20.80 6.37
CA GLY A 107 -10.37 21.13 7.12
C GLY A 107 -10.35 20.59 8.56
N CYS A 108 -9.87 19.35 8.74
CA CYS A 108 -9.70 18.76 10.07
C CYS A 108 -8.50 19.34 10.81
N LEU A 109 -7.39 19.62 10.11
CA LEU A 109 -6.24 20.30 10.71
C LEU A 109 -6.60 21.67 11.28
N LEU A 110 -7.42 22.45 10.58
CA LEU A 110 -7.89 23.77 11.03
C LEU A 110 -8.87 23.67 12.20
N THR A 111 -9.86 22.78 12.12
CA THR A 111 -10.99 22.77 13.05
C THR A 111 -10.83 21.83 14.24
N ARG A 112 -9.94 20.82 14.16
CA ARG A 112 -9.68 19.79 15.17
C ARG A 112 -10.97 19.20 15.78
N PRO A 113 -11.85 18.58 14.99
CA PRO A 113 -13.14 18.08 15.46
C PRO A 113 -13.01 16.93 16.46
N ALA A 114 -11.90 16.22 16.42
CA ALA A 114 -11.51 15.14 17.34
C ALA A 114 -9.96 15.08 17.40
N PRO A 115 -9.33 14.21 18.21
CA PRO A 115 -7.93 13.88 18.11
C PRO A 115 -7.53 13.50 16.69
N LEU A 116 -6.38 14.00 16.21
CA LEU A 116 -5.91 13.82 14.85
C LEU A 116 -4.71 12.88 14.82
N VAL A 117 -4.82 11.80 14.06
CA VAL A 117 -3.71 10.91 13.72
C VAL A 117 -3.33 11.17 12.26
N GLY A 118 -2.04 11.29 11.96
CA GLY A 118 -1.54 11.46 10.59
C GLY A 118 -0.63 10.30 10.20
N THR A 119 -0.85 9.71 9.01
CA THR A 119 0.03 8.68 8.44
C THR A 119 0.67 9.17 7.16
N TYR A 120 2.01 9.09 7.13
CA TYR A 120 2.85 9.46 6.00
C TYR A 120 3.29 8.21 5.23
N HIS A 121 2.98 8.16 3.94
CA HIS A 121 3.28 7.01 3.07
C HIS A 121 4.49 7.25 2.17
N ARG A 122 4.91 8.50 2.07
CA ARG A 122 5.93 8.91 1.12
C ARG A 122 7.34 8.71 1.67
N SER A 123 8.20 8.14 0.85
CA SER A 123 9.64 8.08 1.05
C SER A 123 10.39 8.81 -0.07
N GLY A 124 11.60 9.32 0.21
CA GLY A 124 12.49 9.99 -0.73
C GLY A 124 12.34 11.52 -0.76
N ASP A 125 13.29 12.19 -1.41
CA ASP A 125 13.38 13.65 -1.48
C ASP A 125 12.14 14.29 -2.07
N SER A 126 11.67 15.35 -1.41
CA SER A 126 10.52 16.12 -1.83
C SER A 126 10.82 17.62 -1.83
N ARG A 127 11.02 18.17 -3.02
CA ARG A 127 11.07 19.63 -3.21
C ARG A 127 9.83 20.35 -2.65
N TRP A 128 8.66 19.66 -2.66
CA TRP A 128 7.41 20.19 -2.12
C TRP A 128 7.43 20.34 -0.60
N TYR A 129 8.01 19.39 0.13
CA TYR A 129 8.17 19.53 1.57
C TYR A 129 9.11 20.68 1.93
N GLY A 130 10.16 20.91 1.12
CA GLY A 130 11.07 22.05 1.28
C GLY A 130 10.39 23.40 1.06
N ALA A 131 9.65 23.55 -0.05
CA ALA A 131 8.97 24.80 -0.39
C ALA A 131 7.82 25.16 0.56
N LEU A 132 7.17 24.18 1.17
CA LEU A 132 6.01 24.36 2.07
C LEU A 132 6.37 24.12 3.55
N ARG A 133 7.65 24.14 3.92
CA ARG A 133 8.14 23.86 5.28
C ARG A 133 7.34 24.53 6.41
N PRO A 134 7.03 25.84 6.36
CA PRO A 134 6.28 26.48 7.45
C PRO A 134 4.86 25.91 7.60
N LEU A 135 4.17 25.69 6.49
CA LEU A 135 2.82 25.11 6.47
C LEU A 135 2.84 23.65 6.91
N ALA A 136 3.80 22.88 6.41
CA ALA A 136 3.98 21.48 6.78
C ALA A 136 4.29 21.32 8.27
N GLY A 137 5.20 22.15 8.81
CA GLY A 137 5.51 22.17 10.24
C GLY A 137 4.32 22.60 11.11
N TRP A 138 3.53 23.58 10.67
CA TRP A 138 2.29 23.96 11.33
C TRP A 138 1.29 22.80 11.36
N ALA A 139 1.01 22.17 10.23
CA ALA A 139 0.08 21.07 10.12
C ALA A 139 0.53 19.86 10.95
N ASN A 140 1.83 19.55 10.92
CA ASN A 140 2.43 18.45 11.66
C ASN A 140 2.29 18.62 13.19
N ARG A 141 2.42 19.87 13.70
CA ARG A 141 2.21 20.18 15.12
C ARG A 141 0.76 20.05 15.57
N ARG A 142 -0.20 20.01 14.65
CA ARG A 142 -1.63 19.85 14.98
C ARG A 142 -2.07 18.39 15.05
N LEU A 143 -1.21 17.46 14.69
CA LEU A 143 -1.45 16.03 14.85
C LEU A 143 -1.13 15.59 16.28
N ASP A 144 -2.03 14.84 16.89
CA ASP A 144 -1.88 14.27 18.24
C ASP A 144 -1.01 13.00 18.20
N ALA A 145 -1.01 12.26 17.08
CA ALA A 145 -0.05 11.21 16.78
C ALA A 145 0.38 11.24 15.32
N ARG A 146 1.61 10.83 15.06
CA ARG A 146 2.24 10.81 13.74
C ARG A 146 2.80 9.42 13.46
N CYS A 147 2.37 8.83 12.35
CA CYS A 147 2.78 7.51 11.92
C CYS A 147 3.45 7.58 10.54
N CYS A 148 4.38 6.68 10.27
CA CYS A 148 5.00 6.47 8.97
C CYS A 148 4.93 4.99 8.61
N VAL A 149 4.73 4.69 7.33
CA VAL A 149 4.58 3.30 6.87
C VAL A 149 5.90 2.55 6.71
N SER A 150 7.03 3.22 6.84
CA SER A 150 8.36 2.63 6.78
C SER A 150 9.40 3.54 7.42
N GLU A 151 10.57 2.99 7.69
CA GLU A 151 11.72 3.74 8.19
C GLU A 151 12.15 4.84 7.21
N ALA A 152 12.13 4.55 5.90
CA ALA A 152 12.44 5.53 4.87
C ALA A 152 11.42 6.69 4.83
N ALA A 153 10.12 6.40 5.04
CA ALA A 153 9.09 7.44 5.16
C ALA A 153 9.28 8.26 6.45
N ARG A 154 9.69 7.64 7.57
CA ARG A 154 10.01 8.33 8.81
C ARG A 154 11.16 9.31 8.64
N GLN A 155 12.29 8.86 8.08
CA GLN A 155 13.45 9.73 7.81
C GLN A 155 13.07 10.91 6.91
N THR A 156 12.27 10.68 5.86
CA THR A 156 11.76 11.73 4.98
C THR A 156 10.92 12.77 5.73
N ALA A 157 9.98 12.30 6.57
CA ALA A 157 9.10 13.16 7.34
C ALA A 157 9.85 13.95 8.43
N GLU A 158 10.76 13.30 9.14
CA GLU A 158 11.61 13.93 10.17
C GLU A 158 12.51 15.03 9.58
N ALA A 159 13.19 14.74 8.47
CA ALA A 159 14.05 15.71 7.78
C ALA A 159 13.26 16.93 7.27
N ALA A 160 12.03 16.73 6.84
CA ALA A 160 11.21 17.80 6.27
C ALA A 160 10.49 18.65 7.33
N MET A 161 9.96 18.02 8.38
CA MET A 161 9.00 18.63 9.32
C MET A 161 9.42 18.54 10.79
N GLY A 162 10.47 17.77 11.10
CA GLY A 162 10.87 17.46 12.47
C GLY A 162 9.83 16.64 13.23
N GLY A 163 10.06 16.44 14.53
CA GLY A 163 9.17 15.71 15.42
C GLY A 163 9.46 14.20 15.44
N THR A 164 8.65 13.45 16.20
CA THR A 164 8.76 12.00 16.35
C THR A 164 7.62 11.29 15.66
N TYR A 165 7.89 10.13 15.10
CA TYR A 165 6.94 9.33 14.33
C TYR A 165 7.01 7.87 14.76
N GLU A 166 5.86 7.22 14.89
CA GLU A 166 5.77 5.78 15.09
C GLU A 166 5.76 5.08 13.73
N VAL A 167 6.63 4.08 13.55
CA VAL A 167 6.65 3.31 12.29
C VAL A 167 5.64 2.18 12.41
N LEU A 168 4.59 2.27 11.61
CA LEU A 168 3.58 1.25 11.40
C LEU A 168 3.67 0.77 9.96
N PHE A 169 3.91 -0.52 9.77
CA PHE A 169 4.10 -1.12 8.45
C PHE A 169 2.85 -1.00 7.56
N ASN A 170 3.00 -1.21 6.25
CA ASN A 170 1.86 -1.40 5.36
C ASN A 170 1.26 -2.78 5.58
N GLY A 171 -0.05 -2.85 5.80
CA GLY A 171 -0.77 -4.11 5.96
C GLY A 171 -1.11 -4.75 4.63
N VAL A 172 -1.18 -6.09 4.63
CA VAL A 172 -1.64 -6.90 3.51
C VAL A 172 -2.91 -7.65 3.92
N GLU A 173 -3.87 -7.78 3.04
CA GLU A 173 -5.10 -8.57 3.28
C GLU A 173 -4.80 -10.06 3.08
N VAL A 174 -3.97 -10.63 3.96
CA VAL A 174 -3.44 -12.00 3.87
C VAL A 174 -4.55 -13.03 3.62
N THR A 175 -5.65 -12.95 4.34
CA THR A 175 -6.78 -13.88 4.19
C THR A 175 -7.34 -13.89 2.76
N ARG A 176 -7.38 -12.73 2.09
CA ARG A 176 -7.86 -12.63 0.70
C ARG A 176 -6.98 -13.42 -0.26
N PHE A 177 -5.66 -13.33 -0.09
CA PHE A 177 -4.70 -14.03 -0.95
C PHE A 177 -4.61 -15.51 -0.62
N ALA A 178 -4.63 -15.87 0.68
CA ALA A 178 -4.56 -17.26 1.13
C ALA A 178 -5.82 -18.08 0.79
N ALA A 179 -6.98 -17.43 0.68
CA ALA A 179 -8.25 -18.08 0.35
C ALA A 179 -8.67 -17.93 -1.12
N ALA A 180 -7.83 -17.33 -1.96
CA ALA A 180 -8.17 -17.12 -3.37
C ALA A 180 -8.17 -18.42 -4.16
N ASP A 181 -9.17 -18.60 -5.02
CA ASP A 181 -9.21 -19.70 -5.96
C ASP A 181 -8.10 -19.53 -7.02
N PRO A 182 -7.22 -20.52 -7.22
CA PRO A 182 -6.12 -20.42 -8.15
C PRO A 182 -6.60 -20.25 -9.60
N TRP A 183 -6.03 -19.30 -10.32
CA TRP A 183 -6.25 -19.21 -11.76
C TRP A 183 -5.67 -20.46 -12.44
N PRO A 184 -6.42 -21.11 -13.32
CA PRO A 184 -5.98 -22.36 -13.93
C PRO A 184 -4.68 -22.20 -14.74
N THR A 185 -3.71 -23.09 -14.51
CA THR A 185 -2.46 -23.18 -15.24
C THR A 185 -2.17 -24.63 -15.62
N ASP A 186 -1.57 -24.82 -16.78
CA ASP A 186 -1.15 -26.13 -17.30
C ASP A 186 0.38 -26.27 -17.34
N ARG A 187 1.08 -25.20 -17.00
CA ARG A 187 2.55 -25.09 -17.07
C ARG A 187 3.08 -24.24 -15.91
N PRO A 188 4.33 -24.44 -15.47
CA PRO A 188 4.94 -23.57 -14.48
C PRO A 188 4.82 -22.10 -14.88
N THR A 189 4.31 -21.29 -13.97
CA THR A 189 3.91 -19.91 -14.26
C THR A 189 4.66 -18.91 -13.40
N VAL A 190 5.36 -17.99 -14.05
CA VAL A 190 5.97 -16.81 -13.42
C VAL A 190 5.03 -15.62 -13.60
N LEU A 191 4.76 -14.88 -12.54
CA LEU A 191 3.95 -13.67 -12.57
C LEU A 191 4.81 -12.44 -12.28
N PHE A 192 4.68 -11.43 -13.13
CA PHE A 192 5.03 -10.04 -12.81
C PHE A 192 3.74 -9.25 -12.54
N LEU A 193 3.70 -8.55 -11.42
CA LEU A 193 2.58 -7.71 -11.02
C LEU A 193 3.08 -6.31 -10.64
N GLY A 194 2.72 -5.29 -11.44
CA GLY A 194 3.12 -3.93 -11.14
C GLY A 194 2.97 -2.95 -12.30
N ARG A 195 3.25 -1.69 -12.01
CA ARG A 195 3.28 -0.65 -13.05
C ARG A 195 4.46 -0.87 -13.98
N HIS A 196 4.25 -0.68 -15.28
CA HIS A 196 5.31 -0.78 -16.28
C HIS A 196 6.10 0.54 -16.35
N GLU A 197 6.89 0.77 -15.29
CA GLU A 197 7.84 1.89 -15.12
C GLU A 197 9.26 1.34 -15.10
N ALA A 198 10.26 2.09 -15.60
CA ALA A 198 11.65 1.65 -15.67
C ALA A 198 12.18 1.11 -14.34
N ARG A 199 11.85 1.79 -13.22
CA ARG A 199 12.27 1.37 -11.89
C ARG A 199 11.72 0.01 -11.45
N LYS A 200 10.63 -0.49 -12.04
CA LYS A 200 10.04 -1.81 -11.74
C LYS A 200 10.74 -2.97 -12.45
N GLY A 201 11.64 -2.68 -13.39
CA GLY A 201 12.54 -3.66 -13.97
C GLY A 201 11.88 -4.70 -14.87
N LEU A 202 10.67 -4.44 -15.40
CA LEU A 202 10.00 -5.40 -16.30
C LEU A 202 10.85 -5.75 -17.51
N GLY A 203 11.61 -4.79 -18.08
CA GLY A 203 12.52 -5.04 -19.19
C GLY A 203 13.60 -6.06 -18.84
N VAL A 204 14.17 -5.97 -17.62
CA VAL A 204 15.17 -6.93 -17.11
C VAL A 204 14.55 -8.35 -16.98
N LEU A 205 13.31 -8.43 -16.48
CA LEU A 205 12.61 -9.72 -16.41
C LEU A 205 12.37 -10.34 -17.77
N LEU A 206 11.89 -9.55 -18.74
CA LEU A 206 11.62 -10.05 -20.10
C LEU A 206 12.89 -10.57 -20.78
N GLU A 207 14.03 -9.87 -20.61
CA GLU A 207 15.35 -10.35 -21.06
C GLU A 207 15.76 -11.65 -20.35
N ALA A 208 15.67 -11.68 -19.02
CA ALA A 208 16.02 -12.86 -18.22
C ALA A 208 15.16 -14.07 -18.60
N PHE A 209 13.82 -13.88 -18.74
CA PHE A 209 12.88 -14.95 -19.03
C PHE A 209 13.12 -15.61 -20.38
N ALA A 210 13.67 -14.92 -21.36
CA ALA A 210 14.06 -15.50 -22.64
C ALA A 210 15.07 -16.67 -22.48
N SER A 211 15.89 -16.62 -21.42
CA SER A 211 16.90 -17.66 -21.11
C SER A 211 16.41 -18.71 -20.09
N VAL A 212 15.19 -18.59 -19.55
CA VAL A 212 14.62 -19.59 -18.64
C VAL A 212 14.23 -20.83 -19.45
N PRO A 213 14.77 -22.01 -19.13
CA PRO A 213 14.49 -23.25 -19.87
C PRO A 213 13.09 -23.79 -19.60
N GLY A 214 12.65 -24.71 -20.49
CA GLY A 214 11.42 -25.48 -20.29
C GLY A 214 10.13 -24.78 -20.71
N PRO A 215 8.98 -25.33 -20.33
CA PRO A 215 7.66 -24.90 -20.79
C PRO A 215 7.08 -23.71 -20.01
N ALA A 216 7.84 -23.10 -19.11
CA ALA A 216 7.35 -22.03 -18.24
C ALA A 216 6.73 -20.87 -19.02
N VAL A 217 5.68 -20.28 -18.43
CA VAL A 217 4.95 -19.11 -18.96
C VAL A 217 5.17 -17.91 -18.05
N LEU A 218 5.35 -16.75 -18.65
CA LEU A 218 5.39 -15.47 -17.96
C LEU A 218 4.05 -14.74 -18.15
N TRP A 219 3.39 -14.44 -17.05
CA TRP A 219 2.25 -13.53 -16.98
C TRP A 219 2.74 -12.13 -16.62
N VAL A 220 2.42 -11.15 -17.46
CA VAL A 220 2.78 -9.74 -17.26
C VAL A 220 1.50 -8.97 -16.96
N ALA A 221 1.28 -8.66 -15.69
CA ALA A 221 0.13 -7.92 -15.20
C ALA A 221 0.48 -6.48 -14.84
N GLY A 222 -0.41 -5.57 -15.20
CA GLY A 222 -0.26 -4.14 -15.02
C GLY A 222 -0.20 -3.37 -16.33
N ASP A 223 0.05 -2.07 -16.20
CA ASP A 223 0.24 -1.16 -17.34
C ASP A 223 1.11 0.03 -16.92
N GLY A 224 1.63 0.77 -17.90
CA GLY A 224 2.43 1.95 -17.62
C GLY A 224 3.14 2.52 -18.85
N PRO A 225 3.97 3.56 -18.64
CA PRO A 225 4.61 4.28 -19.75
C PRO A 225 5.50 3.39 -20.63
N GLU A 226 6.09 2.32 -20.09
CA GLU A 226 6.96 1.41 -20.85
C GLU A 226 6.19 0.33 -21.62
N SER A 227 4.88 0.10 -21.32
CA SER A 227 4.10 -0.97 -21.95
C SER A 227 4.19 -1.01 -23.47
N PRO A 228 4.03 0.13 -24.21
CA PRO A 228 4.06 0.10 -25.68
C PRO A 228 5.45 -0.30 -26.23
N ALA A 229 6.53 0.15 -25.60
CA ALA A 229 7.89 -0.15 -26.03
C ALA A 229 8.25 -1.61 -25.74
N LEU A 230 7.93 -2.07 -24.53
CA LEU A 230 8.23 -3.45 -24.12
C LEU A 230 7.41 -4.47 -24.90
N ARG A 231 6.12 -4.22 -25.18
CA ARG A 231 5.30 -5.10 -26.03
C ARG A 231 5.79 -5.21 -27.47
N ARG A 232 6.35 -4.14 -28.02
CA ARG A 232 6.99 -4.19 -29.36
C ARG A 232 8.25 -5.04 -29.36
N ARG A 233 9.10 -4.90 -28.31
CA ARG A 233 10.36 -5.64 -28.18
C ARG A 233 10.14 -7.11 -27.81
N PHE A 234 9.14 -7.38 -26.98
CA PHE A 234 8.76 -8.68 -26.45
C PHE A 234 7.24 -8.93 -26.72
N PRO A 235 6.87 -9.24 -27.96
CA PRO A 235 5.47 -9.42 -28.32
C PRO A 235 4.82 -10.58 -27.55
N PRO A 236 3.48 -10.59 -27.43
CA PRO A 236 2.76 -11.72 -26.91
C PRO A 236 3.15 -13.02 -27.63
N SER A 237 3.30 -14.11 -26.89
CA SER A 237 3.68 -15.43 -27.41
C SER A 237 3.06 -16.52 -26.54
N GLU A 238 3.28 -17.77 -26.89
CA GLU A 238 2.86 -18.89 -26.03
C GLU A 238 3.52 -18.86 -24.65
N ARG A 239 4.71 -18.25 -24.55
CA ARG A 239 5.47 -18.14 -23.28
C ARG A 239 5.31 -16.81 -22.57
N VAL A 240 4.87 -15.74 -23.23
CA VAL A 240 4.70 -14.39 -22.62
C VAL A 240 3.29 -13.91 -22.84
N ARG A 241 2.51 -13.83 -21.77
CA ARG A 241 1.10 -13.40 -21.80
C ARG A 241 0.95 -12.06 -21.11
N TRP A 242 0.56 -11.04 -21.87
CA TRP A 242 0.30 -9.70 -21.37
C TRP A 242 -1.16 -9.61 -20.91
N LEU A 243 -1.37 -9.47 -19.60
CA LEU A 243 -2.71 -9.51 -18.98
C LEU A 243 -3.37 -8.12 -18.90
N GLY A 244 -2.55 -7.04 -18.95
CA GLY A 244 -3.07 -5.68 -18.73
C GLY A 244 -3.37 -5.41 -17.25
N LEU A 245 -4.23 -4.42 -17.00
CA LEU A 245 -4.70 -4.10 -15.64
C LEU A 245 -5.68 -5.17 -15.17
N LEU A 246 -5.46 -5.68 -13.97
CA LEU A 246 -6.30 -6.69 -13.33
C LEU A 246 -7.12 -6.03 -12.20
N GLY A 247 -8.34 -6.54 -11.98
CA GLY A 247 -9.12 -6.23 -10.79
C GLY A 247 -8.58 -6.96 -9.54
N ASP A 248 -9.01 -6.49 -8.38
CA ASP A 248 -8.50 -6.99 -7.09
C ASP A 248 -8.69 -8.50 -6.88
N GLU A 249 -9.83 -9.07 -7.30
CA GLU A 249 -10.12 -10.50 -7.22
C GLU A 249 -9.26 -11.29 -8.21
N GLU A 250 -9.08 -10.78 -9.43
CA GLU A 250 -8.23 -11.42 -10.42
C GLU A 250 -6.75 -11.40 -10.00
N VAL A 251 -6.28 -10.32 -9.37
CA VAL A 251 -4.92 -10.26 -8.78
C VAL A 251 -4.71 -11.39 -7.78
N ALA A 252 -5.65 -11.60 -6.88
CA ALA A 252 -5.55 -12.66 -5.88
C ALA A 252 -5.56 -14.05 -6.53
N SER A 253 -6.46 -14.29 -7.49
CA SER A 253 -6.55 -15.55 -8.23
C SER A 253 -5.30 -15.82 -9.08
N ARG A 254 -4.71 -14.80 -9.73
CA ARG A 254 -3.46 -14.93 -10.50
C ARG A 254 -2.26 -15.21 -9.60
N LEU A 255 -2.19 -14.59 -8.42
CA LEU A 255 -1.15 -14.92 -7.44
C LEU A 255 -1.31 -16.34 -6.92
N ALA A 256 -2.52 -16.77 -6.59
CA ALA A 256 -2.78 -18.14 -6.14
C ALA A 256 -2.47 -19.21 -7.22
N GLY A 257 -2.65 -18.86 -8.51
CA GLY A 257 -2.35 -19.75 -9.63
C GLY A 257 -0.92 -19.69 -10.16
N ALA A 258 -0.12 -18.69 -9.76
CA ALA A 258 1.27 -18.59 -10.17
C ALA A 258 2.19 -19.38 -9.22
N ASP A 259 3.19 -20.07 -9.78
CA ASP A 259 4.21 -20.76 -8.99
C ASP A 259 5.26 -19.79 -8.43
N VAL A 260 5.59 -18.77 -9.21
CA VAL A 260 6.67 -17.82 -8.89
C VAL A 260 6.17 -16.39 -9.11
N LEU A 261 6.27 -15.55 -8.10
CA LEU A 261 6.24 -14.10 -8.29
C LEU A 261 7.65 -13.59 -8.58
N CYS A 262 7.80 -12.80 -9.64
CA CYS A 262 9.04 -12.07 -9.93
C CYS A 262 8.86 -10.56 -9.72
N ALA A 263 9.66 -9.99 -8.80
CA ALA A 263 9.66 -8.56 -8.49
C ALA A 263 11.07 -7.95 -8.74
N PRO A 264 11.43 -7.63 -10.00
CA PRO A 264 12.79 -7.28 -10.40
C PRO A 264 13.08 -5.77 -10.32
N SER A 265 12.49 -5.06 -9.35
CA SER A 265 12.64 -3.59 -9.24
C SER A 265 14.10 -3.17 -9.13
N LEU A 266 14.44 -2.08 -9.83
CA LEU A 266 15.79 -1.51 -9.81
C LEU A 266 16.06 -0.63 -8.57
N GLY A 267 15.00 -0.24 -7.87
CA GLY A 267 15.04 0.59 -6.65
C GLY A 267 13.73 1.32 -6.40
N GLY A 268 13.71 2.15 -5.35
CA GLY A 268 12.57 3.02 -5.04
C GLY A 268 11.34 2.29 -4.45
N GLU A 269 11.53 1.10 -3.89
CA GLU A 269 10.51 0.38 -3.14
C GLU A 269 10.68 0.63 -1.65
N SER A 270 9.66 1.17 -1.02
CA SER A 270 9.68 1.46 0.41
C SER A 270 9.46 0.23 1.29
N PHE A 271 8.76 -0.81 0.77
CA PHE A 271 8.45 -2.02 1.52
C PHE A 271 8.38 -3.28 0.64
N GLY A 272 7.58 -3.30 -0.43
CA GLY A 272 7.40 -4.48 -1.27
C GLY A 272 6.17 -5.32 -0.89
N MET A 273 5.00 -4.69 -0.76
CA MET A 273 3.74 -5.38 -0.43
C MET A 273 3.48 -6.59 -1.31
N VAL A 274 3.78 -6.50 -2.61
CA VAL A 274 3.57 -7.58 -3.57
C VAL A 274 4.30 -8.88 -3.20
N LEU A 275 5.44 -8.79 -2.51
CA LEU A 275 6.16 -9.98 -2.03
C LEU A 275 5.36 -10.68 -0.93
N VAL A 276 4.81 -9.90 0.00
CA VAL A 276 4.00 -10.43 1.11
C VAL A 276 2.67 -10.99 0.59
N GLU A 277 2.05 -10.32 -0.39
CA GLU A 277 0.83 -10.79 -1.09
C GLU A 277 1.09 -12.15 -1.77
N ALA A 278 2.23 -12.29 -2.45
CA ALA A 278 2.63 -13.54 -3.10
C ALA A 278 2.92 -14.67 -2.09
N MET A 279 3.60 -14.36 -0.98
CA MET A 279 3.82 -15.32 0.10
C MET A 279 2.50 -15.79 0.73
N ALA A 280 1.54 -14.87 0.90
CA ALA A 280 0.22 -15.20 1.38
C ALA A 280 -0.55 -16.11 0.42
N ALA A 281 -0.39 -15.91 -0.90
CA ALA A 281 -0.97 -16.74 -1.93
C ALA A 281 -0.24 -18.07 -2.16
N GLY A 282 0.92 -18.29 -1.51
CA GLY A 282 1.72 -19.50 -1.65
C GLY A 282 2.71 -19.52 -2.83
N CYS A 283 2.95 -18.37 -3.49
CA CYS A 283 3.98 -18.26 -4.52
C CYS A 283 5.39 -18.33 -3.92
N THR A 284 6.31 -18.95 -4.65
CA THR A 284 7.75 -18.70 -4.46
C THR A 284 8.09 -17.29 -4.93
N VAL A 285 8.89 -16.56 -4.17
CA VAL A 285 9.24 -15.17 -4.51
C VAL A 285 10.66 -15.07 -5.00
N VAL A 286 10.86 -14.48 -6.19
CA VAL A 286 12.16 -14.05 -6.73
C VAL A 286 12.13 -12.53 -6.84
N ALA A 287 13.07 -11.84 -6.20
CA ALA A 287 13.05 -10.39 -6.15
C ALA A 287 14.47 -9.79 -6.21
N SER A 288 14.55 -8.51 -6.57
CA SER A 288 15.81 -7.78 -6.50
C SER A 288 16.25 -7.58 -5.05
N ASP A 289 17.56 -7.66 -4.80
CA ASP A 289 18.17 -7.42 -3.48
C ASP A 289 18.28 -5.92 -3.19
N ILE A 290 17.15 -5.30 -2.89
CA ILE A 290 17.00 -3.90 -2.48
C ILE A 290 16.41 -3.82 -1.07
N ASP A 291 16.68 -2.74 -0.34
CA ASP A 291 16.37 -2.63 1.08
C ASP A 291 14.90 -2.90 1.43
N GLY A 292 13.96 -2.33 0.66
CA GLY A 292 12.53 -2.54 0.89
C GLY A 292 12.12 -4.01 0.70
N TYR A 293 12.68 -4.68 -0.30
CA TYR A 293 12.38 -6.09 -0.58
C TYR A 293 13.07 -7.04 0.41
N ARG A 294 14.31 -6.71 0.83
CA ARG A 294 15.03 -7.48 1.85
C ARG A 294 14.27 -7.48 3.17
N ALA A 295 13.73 -6.32 3.57
CA ALA A 295 12.91 -6.18 4.77
C ALA A 295 11.59 -6.98 4.66
N ALA A 296 10.86 -6.89 3.54
CA ALA A 296 9.62 -7.62 3.33
C ALA A 296 9.83 -9.13 3.21
N ALA A 297 10.91 -9.57 2.53
CA ALA A 297 11.20 -10.98 2.28
C ALA A 297 11.65 -11.72 3.54
N SER A 298 12.49 -11.10 4.38
CA SER A 298 13.03 -11.66 5.63
C SER A 298 13.50 -13.14 5.51
N GLY A 299 14.21 -13.44 4.41
CA GLY A 299 14.71 -14.80 4.13
C GLY A 299 13.74 -15.72 3.37
N HIS A 300 12.51 -15.31 3.11
CA HIS A 300 11.51 -16.11 2.40
C HIS A 300 11.47 -15.90 0.88
N ALA A 301 12.46 -15.19 0.31
CA ALA A 301 12.60 -14.97 -1.12
C ALA A 301 13.99 -15.31 -1.64
N LEU A 302 14.11 -15.61 -2.94
CA LEU A 302 15.36 -15.59 -3.68
C LEU A 302 15.67 -14.15 -4.06
N LEU A 303 16.73 -13.59 -3.48
CA LEU A 303 17.16 -12.22 -3.77
C LEU A 303 18.34 -12.23 -4.76
N VAL A 304 18.24 -11.38 -5.80
CA VAL A 304 19.24 -11.25 -6.86
C VAL A 304 19.67 -9.79 -7.02
N PRO A 305 20.89 -9.52 -7.50
CA PRO A 305 21.34 -8.15 -7.78
C PRO A 305 20.35 -7.43 -8.72
N PRO A 306 19.95 -6.18 -8.41
CA PRO A 306 19.05 -5.42 -9.27
C PRO A 306 19.70 -5.13 -10.62
N GLY A 307 18.93 -5.26 -11.71
CA GLY A 307 19.39 -4.96 -13.06
C GLY A 307 20.31 -6.02 -13.69
N ASP A 308 20.47 -7.19 -13.10
CA ASP A 308 21.24 -8.32 -13.65
C ASP A 308 20.31 -9.39 -14.27
N PRO A 309 20.08 -9.39 -15.59
CA PRO A 309 19.24 -10.39 -16.24
C PRO A 309 19.76 -11.83 -16.12
N ALA A 310 21.10 -12.00 -16.07
CA ALA A 310 21.69 -13.34 -16.01
C ALA A 310 21.50 -13.97 -14.62
N ALA A 311 21.71 -13.20 -13.55
CA ALA A 311 21.42 -13.65 -12.19
C ALA A 311 19.91 -13.93 -12.01
N LEU A 312 19.05 -13.05 -12.55
CA LEU A 312 17.60 -13.23 -12.49
C LEU A 312 17.15 -14.49 -13.26
N ALA A 313 17.72 -14.76 -14.45
CA ALA A 313 17.40 -15.95 -15.23
C ALA A 313 17.74 -17.24 -14.47
N ARG A 314 18.91 -17.29 -13.80
CA ARG A 314 19.31 -18.45 -12.97
C ARG A 314 18.34 -18.68 -11.80
N ALA A 315 17.99 -17.60 -11.07
CA ALA A 315 17.06 -17.70 -9.95
C ALA A 315 15.65 -18.11 -10.38
N LEU A 316 15.19 -17.61 -11.54
CA LEU A 316 13.90 -18.01 -12.11
C LEU A 316 13.91 -19.49 -12.55
N ALA A 317 15.00 -19.96 -13.20
CA ALA A 317 15.13 -21.36 -13.59
C ALA A 317 15.12 -22.30 -12.37
N GLU A 318 15.83 -21.93 -11.28
CA GLU A 318 15.80 -22.65 -10.01
C GLU A 318 14.38 -22.68 -9.41
N ALA A 319 13.73 -21.53 -9.27
CA ALA A 319 12.39 -21.45 -8.69
C ALA A 319 11.33 -22.21 -9.50
N VAL A 320 11.40 -22.16 -10.83
CA VAL A 320 10.51 -22.91 -11.74
C VAL A 320 10.73 -24.41 -11.61
N ALA A 321 11.98 -24.85 -11.51
CA ALA A 321 12.31 -26.28 -11.31
C ALA A 321 11.84 -26.78 -9.93
N GLU A 322 12.03 -25.98 -8.86
CA GLU A 322 11.54 -26.29 -7.52
C GLU A 322 9.99 -26.39 -7.51
N ALA A 323 9.30 -25.49 -8.21
CA ALA A 323 7.85 -25.47 -8.32
C ALA A 323 7.34 -26.76 -9.02
N ALA A 324 7.94 -27.12 -10.15
CA ALA A 324 7.58 -28.31 -10.90
C ALA A 324 7.80 -29.61 -10.10
N ALA A 325 8.83 -29.64 -9.25
CA ALA A 325 9.17 -30.79 -8.42
C ALA A 325 8.48 -30.80 -7.04
N GLY A 326 7.87 -29.70 -6.62
CA GLY A 326 7.34 -29.54 -5.25
C GLY A 326 8.43 -29.56 -4.17
N THR A 327 9.63 -29.10 -4.52
CA THR A 327 10.83 -29.12 -3.66
C THR A 327 11.30 -27.72 -3.29
N GLY A 328 12.40 -27.60 -2.56
CA GLY A 328 13.00 -26.32 -2.20
C GLY A 328 12.00 -25.37 -1.55
N ARG A 329 11.93 -24.14 -2.04
CA ARG A 329 10.98 -23.11 -1.55
C ARG A 329 9.54 -23.43 -1.90
N ALA A 330 9.29 -24.21 -2.93
CA ALA A 330 7.95 -24.65 -3.32
C ALA A 330 7.42 -25.82 -2.45
N ALA A 331 8.25 -26.43 -1.62
CA ALA A 331 7.83 -27.48 -0.71
C ALA A 331 6.83 -26.97 0.36
N PRO A 332 5.97 -27.82 0.91
CA PRO A 332 4.92 -27.42 1.85
C PRO A 332 5.44 -26.70 3.11
N ALA A 333 6.60 -27.07 3.65
CA ALA A 333 7.12 -26.46 4.87
C ALA A 333 7.64 -25.03 4.65
N PRO A 334 8.48 -24.70 3.65
CA PRO A 334 8.85 -23.32 3.31
C PRO A 334 7.64 -22.46 2.93
N ARG A 335 6.67 -22.98 2.16
CA ARG A 335 5.43 -22.23 1.85
C ARG A 335 4.63 -21.86 3.10
N ARG A 336 4.47 -22.80 4.05
CA ARG A 336 3.83 -22.47 5.35
C ARG A 336 4.61 -21.44 6.15
N ALA A 337 5.94 -21.50 6.15
CA ALA A 337 6.77 -20.52 6.83
C ALA A 337 6.63 -19.12 6.19
N ALA A 338 6.60 -19.03 4.86
CA ALA A 338 6.35 -17.78 4.13
C ALA A 338 4.95 -17.20 4.41
N LEU A 339 3.91 -18.04 4.46
CA LEU A 339 2.56 -17.61 4.84
C LEU A 339 2.53 -17.10 6.28
N ALA A 340 3.12 -17.82 7.23
CA ALA A 340 3.20 -17.38 8.64
C ALA A 340 3.97 -16.05 8.78
N HIS A 341 5.03 -15.83 7.96
CA HIS A 341 5.70 -14.55 7.87
C HIS A 341 4.74 -13.47 7.33
N ALA A 342 3.99 -13.75 6.26
CA ALA A 342 3.01 -12.82 5.69
C ALA A 342 1.92 -12.43 6.71
N GLU A 343 1.45 -13.34 7.55
CA GLU A 343 0.49 -13.08 8.62
C GLU A 343 1.01 -12.02 9.61
N GLY A 344 2.33 -11.94 9.81
CA GLY A 344 2.98 -10.88 10.58
C GLY A 344 2.70 -9.47 10.05
N TRP A 345 2.42 -9.34 8.77
CA TRP A 345 2.13 -8.11 8.05
C TRP A 345 0.66 -7.95 7.70
N SER A 346 -0.22 -8.72 8.35
CA SER A 346 -1.66 -8.67 8.05
C SER A 346 -2.26 -7.30 8.36
N MET A 347 -3.27 -6.94 7.57
CA MET A 347 -4.04 -5.71 7.77
C MET A 347 -4.75 -5.70 9.14
N ASP A 348 -5.12 -6.87 9.66
CA ASP A 348 -5.74 -6.96 10.98
C ASP A 348 -4.75 -6.62 12.11
N ARG A 349 -3.51 -7.11 12.05
CA ARG A 349 -2.44 -6.69 12.99
C ARG A 349 -2.12 -5.20 12.88
N LEU A 350 -2.12 -4.66 11.67
CA LEU A 350 -1.96 -3.22 11.48
C LEU A 350 -3.13 -2.45 12.13
N ALA A 351 -4.37 -2.92 11.93
CA ALA A 351 -5.55 -2.31 12.54
C ALA A 351 -5.48 -2.30 14.07
N GLU A 352 -5.04 -3.39 14.70
CA GLU A 352 -4.82 -3.47 16.15
C GLU A 352 -3.80 -2.42 16.63
N ARG A 353 -2.66 -2.28 15.93
CA ARG A 353 -1.66 -1.25 16.24
C ARG A 353 -2.22 0.18 16.11
N TYR A 354 -3.01 0.45 15.07
CA TYR A 354 -3.68 1.75 14.95
C TYR A 354 -4.70 1.96 16.06
N LEU A 355 -5.43 0.93 16.50
CA LEU A 355 -6.35 1.03 17.64
C LEU A 355 -5.63 1.45 18.91
N ASP A 356 -4.41 0.96 19.14
CA ASP A 356 -3.62 1.39 20.30
C ASP A 356 -3.23 2.86 20.19
N VAL A 357 -2.83 3.33 18.99
CA VAL A 357 -2.60 4.76 18.75
C VAL A 357 -3.88 5.57 18.99
N TYR A 358 -5.01 5.13 18.47
CA TYR A 358 -6.29 5.84 18.62
C TYR A 358 -6.73 5.92 20.07
N ARG A 359 -6.60 4.83 20.85
CA ARG A 359 -6.93 4.80 22.29
C ARG A 359 -6.06 5.79 23.07
N ARG A 360 -4.75 5.84 22.79
CA ARG A 360 -3.81 6.78 23.44
C ARG A 360 -4.23 8.23 23.21
N VAL A 361 -4.50 8.63 21.95
CA VAL A 361 -4.83 10.03 21.63
C VAL A 361 -6.23 10.40 22.11
N ALA A 362 -7.21 9.49 22.07
CA ALA A 362 -8.56 9.73 22.57
C ALA A 362 -8.58 9.85 24.10
N GLY A 363 -7.82 9.03 24.81
CA GLY A 363 -7.70 9.05 26.27
C GLY A 363 -7.00 10.34 26.78
N GLY A 364 -5.91 10.74 26.12
CA GLY A 364 -5.17 11.96 26.47
C GLY A 364 -6.04 13.22 26.38
N ARG A 365 -6.91 13.32 25.37
CA ARG A 365 -7.81 14.47 25.23
C ARG A 365 -8.94 14.47 26.24
N ARG A 366 -9.45 13.31 26.65
CA ARG A 366 -10.46 13.20 27.73
C ARG A 366 -9.88 13.64 29.09
N ALA A 367 -8.63 13.25 29.41
CA ALA A 367 -7.94 13.64 30.62
C ALA A 367 -7.68 15.16 30.69
N SER A 368 -7.35 15.81 29.55
CA SER A 368 -7.13 17.26 29.49
C SER A 368 -8.41 18.09 29.48
N ALA A 369 -9.57 17.48 29.17
CA ALA A 369 -10.89 18.10 29.16
C ALA A 369 -11.66 17.94 30.49
N ALA A 370 -11.17 17.14 31.43
CA ALA A 370 -11.76 17.03 32.76
C ALA A 370 -11.52 18.34 33.53
N PRO A 371 -12.55 19.01 34.05
CA PRO A 371 -12.38 20.21 34.85
C PRO A 371 -11.53 19.88 36.08
N GLY A 372 -10.44 20.59 36.26
CA GLY A 372 -9.57 20.45 37.42
C GLY A 372 -10.41 20.59 38.69
N GLY A 373 -10.52 19.52 39.48
CA GLY A 373 -11.15 19.56 40.78
C GLY A 373 -10.40 20.57 41.61
N SER A 374 -11.07 21.65 42.04
CA SER A 374 -10.55 22.59 43.00
C SER A 374 -10.15 21.84 44.26
N PRO A 375 -8.96 22.04 44.85
CA PRO A 375 -8.66 21.56 46.15
C PRO A 375 -9.64 22.26 47.13
N SER A 376 -10.50 21.48 47.79
CA SER A 376 -11.29 21.96 48.92
C SER A 376 -10.30 22.41 50.00
N ALA A 377 -10.28 23.72 50.24
CA ALA A 377 -9.70 24.30 51.42
C ALA A 377 -10.57 23.83 52.64
N GLY A 378 -9.97 23.03 53.50
CA GLY A 378 -10.40 22.72 54.85
C GLY A 378 -9.36 23.18 55.82
#